data_5dcb7301f84f063fae522df1388ac4cf
#
_entry.id   5dcb7301f84f063fae522df1388ac4cf
#
_cell.length_a   1.000
_cell.length_b   1.000
_cell.length_c   1.000
_cell.angle_alpha   90.00
_cell.angle_beta   90.00
_cell.angle_gamma   90.00
#
_symmetry.space_group_name_H-M   'P 1'
#
loop_
_entity.id
_entity.type
_entity.pdbx_description
1 polymer ?
#
loop_
_entity_poly.entity_id
_entity_poly.type
_entity_poly.pdbx_seq_one_letter_code
_entity_poly.pdbx_strand_id
1 'polypeptide(L)'
;MSNKSSFDKYIEEYRRTPGSVLLDVRTPAEYDEGHVPESVNIPLDELAYSLDADPQTRVFVYCRSGSRSASACLILQNEDFDAINIGGIQDYHGPLE
;
A
#
# COMPACT_ATOMS: atom_id res chain seq x y z
N MET A 1 -14.46 5.59 -22.07
CA MET A 1 -13.33 4.75 -21.68
C MET A 1 -12.79 5.19 -20.33
N SER A 2 -12.37 4.24 -19.52
CA SER A 2 -11.80 4.54 -18.21
C SER A 2 -10.33 4.93 -18.37
N ASN A 3 -9.91 6.05 -17.74
CA ASN A 3 -8.51 6.44 -17.65
C ASN A 3 -7.84 5.91 -16.38
N LYS A 4 -8.50 4.96 -15.72
CA LYS A 4 -7.98 4.41 -14.46
C LYS A 4 -6.86 3.42 -14.72
N SER A 5 -5.77 3.59 -13.97
CA SER A 5 -4.68 2.62 -13.94
C SER A 5 -5.08 1.40 -13.10
N SER A 6 -4.26 0.36 -13.14
CA SER A 6 -4.42 -0.78 -12.22
C SER A 6 -4.34 -0.30 -10.76
N PHE A 7 -3.44 0.63 -10.47
CA PHE A 7 -3.31 1.22 -9.13
C PHE A 7 -4.63 1.84 -8.69
N ASP A 8 -5.24 2.68 -9.54
CA ASP A 8 -6.52 3.34 -9.23
C ASP A 8 -7.62 2.33 -8.93
N LYS A 9 -7.66 1.22 -9.70
CA LYS A 9 -8.65 0.16 -9.49
C LYS A 9 -8.45 -0.54 -8.15
N TYR A 10 -7.20 -0.77 -7.75
CA TYR A 10 -6.90 -1.35 -6.43
C TYR A 10 -7.29 -0.41 -5.29
N ILE A 11 -7.12 0.90 -5.46
CA ILE A 11 -7.57 1.87 -4.45
C ILE A 11 -9.09 1.81 -4.29
N GLU A 12 -9.83 1.67 -5.39
CA GLU A 12 -11.28 1.48 -5.31
C GLU A 12 -11.63 0.19 -4.58
N GLU A 13 -10.91 -0.90 -4.86
CA GLU A 13 -11.11 -2.18 -4.19
C GLU A 13 -10.84 -2.08 -2.69
N TYR A 14 -9.74 -1.40 -2.31
CA TYR A 14 -9.44 -1.13 -0.92
C TYR A 14 -10.61 -0.43 -0.22
N ARG A 15 -11.18 0.59 -0.84
CA ARG A 15 -12.29 1.35 -0.27
C ARG A 15 -13.56 0.53 -0.12
N ARG A 16 -13.71 -0.54 -0.90
CA ARG A 16 -14.85 -1.47 -0.82
C ARG A 16 -14.57 -2.68 0.07
N THR A 17 -13.42 -2.74 0.70
CA THR A 17 -13.01 -3.88 1.54
C THR A 17 -12.87 -3.42 2.99
N PRO A 18 -13.98 -3.41 3.78
CA PRO A 18 -13.92 -2.96 5.17
C PRO A 18 -12.90 -3.76 5.97
N GLY A 19 -12.16 -3.07 6.84
CA GLY A 19 -11.13 -3.70 7.68
C GLY A 19 -9.79 -3.92 7.00
N SER A 20 -9.67 -3.61 5.70
CA SER A 20 -8.39 -3.71 5.02
C SER A 20 -7.47 -2.53 5.37
N VAL A 21 -6.19 -2.70 5.10
CA VAL A 21 -5.16 -1.68 5.35
C VAL A 21 -4.55 -1.24 4.03
N LEU A 22 -4.36 0.05 3.85
CA LEU A 22 -3.61 0.61 2.73
C LEU A 22 -2.24 1.06 3.26
N LEU A 23 -1.19 0.39 2.81
CA LEU A 23 0.15 0.53 3.35
C LEU A 23 1.10 1.17 2.35
N ASP A 24 1.70 2.30 2.76
CA ASP A 24 2.74 3.00 2.00
C ASP A 24 4.10 2.63 2.61
N VAL A 25 4.95 1.95 1.84
CA VAL A 25 6.26 1.49 2.33
C VAL A 25 7.42 2.36 1.86
N ARG A 26 7.10 3.58 1.40
CA ARG A 26 8.10 4.57 1.04
C ARG A 26 8.73 5.19 2.30
N THR A 27 9.71 6.06 2.11
CA THR A 27 10.30 6.79 3.25
C THR A 27 9.27 7.79 3.83
N PRO A 28 9.45 8.19 5.11
CA PRO A 28 8.60 9.24 5.69
C PRO A 28 8.62 10.55 4.91
N ALA A 29 9.76 10.94 4.35
CA ALA A 29 9.87 12.15 3.55
C ALA A 29 9.03 12.06 2.27
N GLU A 30 9.04 10.92 1.60
CA GLU A 30 8.21 10.71 0.41
C GLU A 30 6.71 10.77 0.78
N TYR A 31 6.34 10.16 1.89
CA TYR A 31 4.98 10.16 2.39
C TYR A 31 4.50 11.59 2.69
N ASP A 32 5.34 12.39 3.32
CA ASP A 32 5.01 13.78 3.67
C ASP A 32 4.86 14.67 2.44
N GLU A 33 5.53 14.35 1.34
CA GLU A 33 5.40 15.09 0.08
C GLU A 33 4.04 14.86 -0.60
N GLY A 34 3.37 13.77 -0.27
CA GLY A 34 2.07 13.42 -0.80
C GLY A 34 1.85 11.92 -0.76
N HIS A 35 0.68 11.52 -0.29
CA HIS A 35 0.31 10.11 -0.18
C HIS A 35 -1.16 9.91 -0.49
N VAL A 36 -1.54 8.68 -0.77
CA VAL A 36 -2.96 8.33 -0.98
C VAL A 36 -3.69 8.52 0.35
N PRO A 37 -4.84 9.21 0.35
CA PRO A 37 -5.63 9.37 1.59
C PRO A 37 -5.90 8.03 2.26
N GLU A 38 -5.88 8.01 3.58
CA GLU A 38 -6.10 6.84 4.42
C GLU A 38 -4.91 5.88 4.50
N SER A 39 -3.86 6.06 3.70
CA SER A 39 -2.70 5.18 3.78
C SER A 39 -1.91 5.38 5.07
N VAL A 40 -1.34 4.29 5.55
CA VAL A 40 -0.46 4.26 6.72
C VAL A 40 0.97 4.11 6.22
N ASN A 41 1.89 4.91 6.71
CA ASN A 41 3.29 4.84 6.30
C ASN A 41 4.10 3.97 7.26
N ILE A 42 4.60 2.86 6.76
CA ILE A 42 5.60 2.04 7.43
C ILE A 42 6.70 1.78 6.42
N PRO A 43 7.84 2.44 6.52
CA PRO A 43 8.94 2.23 5.57
C PRO A 43 9.36 0.76 5.50
N LEU A 44 9.78 0.34 4.32
CA LEU A 44 10.13 -1.06 4.07
C LEU A 44 11.09 -1.65 5.11
N ASP A 45 12.09 -0.88 5.51
CA ASP A 45 13.11 -1.34 6.47
C ASP A 45 12.58 -1.49 7.91
N GLU A 46 11.41 -0.95 8.19
CA GLU A 46 10.77 -1.06 9.52
C GLU A 46 9.62 -2.06 9.54
N LEU A 47 9.25 -2.59 8.39
CA LEU A 47 8.00 -3.33 8.23
C LEU A 47 7.94 -4.61 9.08
N ALA A 48 9.06 -5.32 9.21
CA ALA A 48 9.10 -6.59 9.94
C ALA A 48 8.68 -6.48 11.41
N TYR A 49 8.66 -5.26 11.96
CA TYR A 49 8.45 -5.04 13.40
C TYR A 49 7.26 -4.15 13.71
N SER A 50 6.62 -3.57 12.70
CA SER A 50 5.74 -2.41 12.94
C SER A 50 4.30 -2.57 12.51
N LEU A 51 3.95 -3.57 11.71
CA LEU A 51 2.55 -3.72 11.30
C LEU A 51 1.76 -4.43 12.38
N ASP A 52 0.88 -3.67 13.05
CA ASP A 52 -0.02 -4.18 14.08
C ASP A 52 -1.41 -4.36 13.45
N ALA A 53 -1.63 -5.53 12.90
CA ALA A 53 -2.90 -5.87 12.26
C ALA A 53 -3.17 -7.36 12.41
N ASP A 54 -4.46 -7.73 12.33
CA ASP A 54 -4.87 -9.12 12.33
C ASP A 54 -4.28 -9.82 11.09
N PRO A 55 -3.67 -11.01 11.23
CA PRO A 55 -3.11 -11.75 10.08
C PRO A 55 -4.11 -12.02 8.95
N GLN A 56 -5.41 -12.02 9.24
CA GLN A 56 -6.45 -12.21 8.22
C GLN A 56 -6.79 -10.93 7.47
N THR A 57 -6.22 -9.80 7.89
CA THR A 57 -6.46 -8.50 7.25
C THR A 57 -5.84 -8.50 5.85
N ARG A 58 -6.59 -8.02 4.86
CA ARG A 58 -6.01 -7.76 3.56
C ARG A 58 -5.20 -6.47 3.61
N VAL A 59 -3.98 -6.53 3.11
CA VAL A 59 -3.07 -5.38 3.09
C VAL A 59 -2.76 -5.02 1.64
N PHE A 60 -3.20 -3.83 1.23
CA PHE A 60 -2.89 -3.27 -0.09
C PHE A 60 -1.62 -2.44 0.06
N VAL A 61 -0.54 -2.86 -0.60
CA VAL A 61 0.80 -2.30 -0.40
C VAL A 61 1.25 -1.55 -1.63
N TYR A 62 1.73 -0.32 -1.45
CA TYR A 62 2.28 0.45 -2.55
C TYR A 62 3.58 1.16 -2.17
N CYS A 63 4.33 1.55 -3.17
CA CYS A 63 5.48 2.44 -3.04
C CYS A 63 5.46 3.44 -4.19
N ARG A 64 6.61 3.93 -4.64
CA ARG A 64 6.64 4.89 -5.75
C ARG A 64 6.36 4.23 -7.10
N SER A 65 7.00 3.09 -7.38
CA SER A 65 6.93 2.39 -8.67
C SER A 65 6.51 0.94 -8.57
N GLY A 66 6.42 0.37 -7.36
CA GLY A 66 6.02 -1.02 -7.14
C GLY A 66 7.14 -1.97 -6.74
N SER A 67 8.40 -1.55 -6.78
CA SER A 67 9.52 -2.47 -6.46
C SER A 67 9.71 -2.69 -4.96
N ARG A 68 9.68 -1.64 -4.15
CA ARG A 68 9.76 -1.76 -2.69
C ARG A 68 8.53 -2.48 -2.14
N SER A 69 7.36 -2.20 -2.70
CA SER A 69 6.12 -2.86 -2.29
C SER A 69 6.12 -4.35 -2.62
N ALA A 70 6.78 -4.77 -3.70
CA ALA A 70 6.95 -6.20 -3.99
C ALA A 70 7.74 -6.89 -2.87
N SER A 71 8.84 -6.28 -2.42
CA SER A 71 9.64 -6.81 -1.30
C SER A 71 8.83 -6.81 0.00
N ALA A 72 8.06 -5.76 0.24
CA ALA A 72 7.19 -5.67 1.42
C ALA A 72 6.16 -6.80 1.45
N CYS A 73 5.56 -7.11 0.31
CA CYS A 73 4.58 -8.19 0.23
C CYS A 73 5.18 -9.54 0.59
N LEU A 74 6.44 -9.81 0.20
CA LEU A 74 7.10 -11.05 0.57
C LEU A 74 7.30 -11.16 2.09
N ILE A 75 7.68 -10.05 2.73
CA ILE A 75 7.84 -10.00 4.18
C ILE A 75 6.49 -10.27 4.86
N LEU A 76 5.44 -9.59 4.42
CA LEU A 76 4.11 -9.74 5.01
C LEU A 76 3.53 -11.13 4.79
N GLN A 77 3.70 -11.70 3.60
CA GLN A 77 3.24 -13.05 3.29
C GLN A 77 3.94 -14.10 4.15
N ASN A 78 5.23 -13.89 4.46
CA ASN A 78 5.95 -14.75 5.40
C ASN A 78 5.38 -14.69 6.81
N GLU A 79 4.68 -13.62 7.15
CA GLU A 79 4.03 -13.45 8.45
C GLU A 79 2.53 -13.77 8.37
N ASP A 80 2.12 -14.45 7.32
CA ASP A 80 0.75 -14.93 7.08
C ASP A 80 -0.28 -13.83 6.81
N PHE A 81 0.16 -12.61 6.46
CA PHE A 81 -0.76 -11.58 6.01
C PHE A 81 -1.20 -11.80 4.56
N ASP A 82 -2.42 -11.40 4.26
CA ASP A 82 -2.96 -11.39 2.89
C ASP A 82 -2.54 -10.07 2.23
N ALA A 83 -1.30 -10.01 1.74
CA ALA A 83 -0.72 -8.80 1.17
C ALA A 83 -0.71 -8.86 -0.35
N ILE A 84 -1.09 -7.75 -0.98
CA ILE A 84 -1.06 -7.60 -2.43
C ILE A 84 -0.29 -6.33 -2.80
N ASN A 85 0.61 -6.45 -3.77
CA ASN A 85 1.34 -5.31 -4.32
C ASN A 85 0.45 -4.60 -5.34
N ILE A 86 0.02 -3.38 -5.03
CA ILE A 86 -0.86 -2.63 -5.94
C ILE A 86 -0.08 -1.69 -6.86
N GLY A 87 1.24 -1.64 -6.74
CA GLY A 87 2.08 -0.89 -7.67
C GLY A 87 2.62 0.41 -7.11
N GLY A 88 2.64 1.43 -7.92
CA GLY A 88 3.27 2.70 -7.58
C GLY A 88 2.32 3.88 -7.60
N ILE A 89 2.50 4.78 -6.63
CA ILE A 89 1.71 6.01 -6.51
C ILE A 89 1.86 6.91 -7.74
N GLN A 90 2.93 6.73 -8.52
CA GLN A 90 3.11 7.47 -9.77
C GLN A 90 1.98 7.24 -10.76
N ASP A 91 1.25 6.13 -10.63
CA ASP A 91 0.11 5.79 -11.48
C ASP A 91 -1.25 6.17 -10.87
N TYR A 92 -1.23 6.84 -9.72
CA TYR A 92 -2.45 7.27 -9.04
C TYR A 92 -2.97 8.57 -9.65
N HIS A 93 -4.26 8.62 -9.95
CA HIS A 93 -4.91 9.78 -10.56
C HIS A 93 -5.87 10.51 -9.62
N GLY A 94 -5.95 10.09 -8.37
CA GLY A 94 -6.79 10.74 -7.38
C GLY A 94 -6.08 11.85 -6.61
N PRO A 95 -6.78 12.46 -5.64
CA PRO A 95 -6.18 13.50 -4.80
C PRO A 95 -5.19 12.91 -3.80
N LEU A 96 -4.13 13.67 -3.50
CA LEU A 96 -3.13 13.32 -2.49
C LEU A 96 -3.40 14.10 -1.20
N GLU A 97 -2.97 13.52 -0.11
CA GLU A 97 -2.91 14.21 1.19
C GLU A 97 -1.51 14.56 1.59
#